data_4f6dffbf9ec79e60adb5b52cad78d165
#
_entry.id   4f6dffbf9ec79e60adb5b52cad78d165
#
_cell.length_a   1.000
_cell.length_b   1.000
_cell.length_c   1.000
_cell.angle_alpha   90.00
_cell.angle_beta   90.00
_cell.angle_gamma   90.00
#
_symmetry.space_group_name_H-M   'P 1'
#
loop_
_entity.id
_entity.type
_entity.pdbx_description
1 polymer ?
#
loop_
_entity_poly.entity_id
_entity_poly.type
_entity_poly.pdbx_seq_one_letter_code
_entity_poly.pdbx_strand_id
1 'polypeptide(L)'
;AIASVAGLEFQWMSRELKAHGPVPFMEVHGTADKTSMWDGDPQGEGGWGPYLSVPVAVGNIVAACGCEYEKTTVLPRKDTRKPSRKVILHQWLGSPSGAEVRLYEVRGGKHSWHLADLDTCEEILKFFEQYLK
;
A
#
# COMPACT_ATOMS: atom_id res chain seq x y z
N ALA A 1 -13.17 4.55 2.40
CA ALA A 1 -11.87 4.20 1.81
C ALA A 1 -10.74 4.85 2.61
N ILE A 2 -9.59 4.20 2.63
CA ILE A 2 -8.38 4.69 3.31
C ILE A 2 -7.24 4.69 2.29
N ALA A 3 -6.40 5.73 2.31
CA ALA A 3 -5.15 5.76 1.58
C ALA A 3 -4.00 6.07 2.56
N SER A 4 -2.92 5.34 2.40
CA SER A 4 -1.69 5.44 3.19
C SER A 4 -0.50 5.65 2.27
N VAL A 5 0.44 6.48 2.67
CA VAL A 5 1.69 6.72 1.95
C VAL A 5 2.85 6.54 2.91
N ALA A 6 3.70 5.58 2.63
CA ALA A 6 4.83 5.19 3.49
C ALA A 6 4.39 4.87 4.94
N GLY A 7 3.17 4.32 5.08
CA GLY A 7 2.61 3.92 6.36
C GLY A 7 3.17 2.60 6.86
N LEU A 8 2.77 2.23 8.06
CA LEU A 8 3.14 0.95 8.66
C LEU A 8 1.98 0.38 9.49
N GLU A 9 1.95 -0.95 9.60
CA GLU A 9 1.00 -1.67 10.45
C GLU A 9 1.75 -2.28 11.63
N PHE A 10 1.44 -1.81 12.83
CA PHE A 10 1.98 -2.42 14.05
C PHE A 10 1.42 -3.83 14.24
N GLN A 11 2.21 -4.70 14.84
CA GLN A 11 1.81 -6.10 15.06
C GLN A 11 0.51 -6.24 15.86
N TRP A 12 0.23 -5.33 16.80
CA TRP A 12 -1.00 -5.37 17.59
C TRP A 12 -2.25 -5.02 16.76
N MET A 13 -2.09 -4.16 15.72
CA MET A 13 -3.22 -3.74 14.86
C MET A 13 -3.77 -4.90 14.02
N SER A 14 -2.94 -5.85 13.64
CA SER A 14 -3.35 -6.98 12.82
C SER A 14 -4.44 -7.85 13.46
N ARG A 15 -4.52 -7.84 14.79
CA ARG A 15 -5.56 -8.54 15.55
C ARG A 15 -6.92 -7.84 15.44
N GLU A 16 -6.93 -6.52 15.30
CA GLU A 16 -8.13 -5.68 15.29
C GLU A 16 -8.74 -5.56 13.90
N LEU A 17 -7.96 -5.73 12.83
CA LEU A 17 -8.43 -5.56 11.44
C LEU A 17 -9.66 -6.40 11.10
N LYS A 18 -9.73 -7.63 11.59
CA LYS A 18 -10.87 -8.53 11.35
C LYS A 18 -12.15 -8.09 12.06
N ALA A 19 -12.02 -7.31 13.13
CA ALA A 19 -13.18 -6.86 13.93
C ALA A 19 -13.94 -5.71 13.26
N HIS A 20 -13.29 -4.95 12.37
CA HIS A 20 -13.88 -3.74 11.78
C HIS A 20 -14.46 -3.94 10.37
N GLY A 21 -14.33 -5.14 9.82
CA GLY A 21 -14.86 -5.49 8.50
C GLY A 21 -14.06 -4.91 7.32
N PRO A 22 -14.53 -5.15 6.09
CA PRO A 22 -13.80 -4.76 4.89
C PRO A 22 -13.84 -3.25 4.68
N VAL A 23 -12.67 -2.65 4.42
CA VAL A 23 -12.50 -1.24 4.07
C VAL A 23 -11.64 -1.15 2.81
N PRO A 24 -12.07 -0.44 1.75
CA PRO A 24 -11.22 -0.17 0.61
C PRO A 24 -9.93 0.53 1.04
N PHE A 25 -8.79 0.00 0.63
CA PHE A 25 -7.49 0.44 1.11
C PHE A 25 -6.49 0.61 -0.02
N MET A 26 -5.67 1.64 0.08
CA MET A 26 -4.58 1.93 -0.84
C MET A 26 -3.31 2.25 -0.05
N GLU A 27 -2.20 1.63 -0.41
CA GLU A 27 -0.85 1.94 0.09
C GLU A 27 0.07 2.34 -1.06
N VAL A 28 0.89 3.37 -0.85
CA VAL A 28 2.01 3.74 -1.73
C VAL A 28 3.29 3.64 -0.93
N HIS A 29 4.21 2.75 -1.32
CA HIS A 29 5.40 2.47 -0.51
C HIS A 29 6.66 2.23 -1.34
N GLY A 30 7.78 2.78 -0.89
CA GLY A 30 9.10 2.58 -1.48
C GLY A 30 9.79 1.35 -0.90
N THR A 31 10.35 0.49 -1.75
CA THR A 31 11.04 -0.74 -1.29
C THR A 31 12.39 -0.48 -0.62
N ALA A 32 12.96 0.72 -0.78
CA ALA A 32 14.19 1.15 -0.11
C ALA A 32 13.94 2.18 1.01
N ASP A 33 12.70 2.23 1.53
CA ASP A 33 12.34 3.05 2.68
C ASP A 33 13.09 2.55 3.92
N LYS A 34 13.81 3.46 4.59
CA LYS A 34 14.58 3.18 5.80
C LYS A 34 13.91 3.72 7.07
N THR A 35 12.81 4.42 6.93
CA THR A 35 12.02 4.96 8.05
C THR A 35 10.88 4.02 8.40
N SER A 36 9.97 3.75 7.45
CA SER A 36 9.02 2.65 7.54
C SER A 36 9.48 1.56 6.59
N MET A 37 10.25 0.62 7.09
CA MET A 37 10.95 -0.35 6.24
C MET A 37 9.98 -1.30 5.54
N TRP A 38 10.21 -1.52 4.25
CA TRP A 38 9.43 -2.46 3.45
C TRP A 38 9.35 -3.85 4.08
N ASP A 39 10.47 -4.34 4.61
CA ASP A 39 10.56 -5.65 5.25
C ASP A 39 10.04 -5.68 6.70
N GLY A 40 9.58 -4.55 7.22
CA GLY A 40 9.11 -4.42 8.59
C GLY A 40 10.23 -4.36 9.62
N ASP A 41 9.82 -4.28 10.88
CA ASP A 41 10.72 -4.27 12.05
C ASP A 41 10.10 -5.11 13.17
N PRO A 42 10.21 -6.45 13.11
CA PRO A 42 9.54 -7.34 14.04
C PRO A 42 10.06 -7.25 15.47
N GLN A 43 11.27 -6.70 15.68
CA GLN A 43 11.87 -6.50 17.00
C GLN A 43 11.68 -5.08 17.54
N GLY A 44 11.22 -4.12 16.71
CA GLY A 44 11.06 -2.73 17.11
C GLY A 44 12.38 -1.99 17.34
N GLU A 45 13.43 -2.38 16.64
CA GLU A 45 14.78 -1.80 16.78
C GLU A 45 14.85 -0.34 16.35
N GLY A 46 13.95 0.08 15.43
CA GLY A 46 13.85 1.47 14.98
C GLY A 46 13.18 2.42 15.98
N GLY A 47 12.70 1.92 17.11
CA GLY A 47 12.12 2.75 18.18
C GLY A 47 10.63 3.07 18.03
N TRP A 48 9.98 2.62 16.95
CA TRP A 48 8.52 2.80 16.71
C TRP A 48 7.67 1.72 17.38
N GLY A 49 8.28 0.64 17.86
CA GLY A 49 7.62 -0.60 18.21
C GLY A 49 7.60 -1.60 17.04
N PRO A 50 7.28 -2.86 17.30
CA PRO A 50 7.25 -3.90 16.28
C PRO A 50 6.18 -3.65 15.22
N TYR A 51 6.54 -3.68 13.92
CA TYR A 51 5.61 -3.58 12.81
C TYR A 51 5.89 -4.60 11.70
N LEU A 52 4.86 -4.87 10.92
CA LEU A 52 4.88 -5.88 9.88
C LEU A 52 5.55 -5.36 8.60
N SER A 53 6.04 -6.28 7.77
CA SER A 53 6.44 -5.93 6.40
C SER A 53 5.24 -5.43 5.60
N VAL A 54 5.47 -4.54 4.63
CA VAL A 54 4.41 -3.99 3.78
C VAL A 54 3.60 -5.09 3.08
N PRO A 55 4.22 -6.13 2.46
CA PRO A 55 3.45 -7.21 1.85
C PRO A 55 2.56 -7.98 2.83
N VAL A 56 3.03 -8.22 4.05
CA VAL A 56 2.23 -8.91 5.08
C VAL A 56 1.10 -8.01 5.58
N ALA A 57 1.36 -6.75 5.85
CA ALA A 57 0.36 -5.78 6.28
C ALA A 57 -0.77 -5.64 5.25
N VAL A 58 -0.42 -5.43 3.99
CA VAL A 58 -1.39 -5.37 2.89
C VAL A 58 -2.13 -6.70 2.73
N GLY A 59 -1.44 -7.83 2.84
CA GLY A 59 -2.04 -9.16 2.80
C GLY A 59 -3.10 -9.38 3.88
N ASN A 60 -2.90 -8.85 5.09
CA ASN A 60 -3.90 -8.89 6.16
C ASN A 60 -5.16 -8.10 5.79
N ILE A 61 -5.00 -6.95 5.16
CA ILE A 61 -6.14 -6.13 4.70
C ILE A 61 -6.88 -6.84 3.55
N VAL A 62 -6.15 -7.43 2.61
CA VAL A 62 -6.71 -8.24 1.52
C VAL A 62 -7.58 -9.37 2.09
N ALA A 63 -7.08 -10.09 3.09
CA ALA A 63 -7.82 -11.16 3.76
C ALA A 63 -9.07 -10.63 4.50
N ALA A 64 -8.96 -9.48 5.19
CA ALA A 64 -10.09 -8.84 5.86
C ALA A 64 -11.17 -8.37 4.89
N CYS A 65 -10.77 -7.92 3.68
CA CYS A 65 -11.69 -7.54 2.62
C CYS A 65 -12.31 -8.74 1.87
N GLY A 66 -11.72 -9.94 1.99
CA GLY A 66 -12.18 -11.13 1.27
C GLY A 66 -11.99 -11.00 -0.24
N CYS A 67 -10.91 -10.37 -0.68
CA CYS A 67 -10.58 -10.28 -2.11
C CYS A 67 -10.22 -11.66 -2.67
N GLU A 68 -10.71 -11.98 -3.88
CA GLU A 68 -10.60 -13.31 -4.46
C GLU A 68 -9.44 -13.45 -5.46
N TYR A 69 -9.02 -12.36 -6.10
CA TYR A 69 -7.97 -12.41 -7.11
C TYR A 69 -7.10 -11.15 -7.15
N GLU A 70 -5.88 -11.31 -7.66
CA GLU A 70 -4.89 -10.24 -7.81
C GLU A 70 -4.66 -9.93 -9.29
N LYS A 71 -4.52 -8.65 -9.59
CA LYS A 71 -4.03 -8.12 -10.86
C LYS A 71 -2.78 -7.29 -10.61
N THR A 72 -1.72 -7.56 -11.36
CA THR A 72 -0.45 -6.81 -11.29
C THR A 72 -0.19 -6.08 -12.60
N THR A 73 0.15 -4.79 -12.51
CA THR A 73 0.44 -3.95 -13.66
C THR A 73 1.72 -3.15 -13.42
N VAL A 74 2.65 -3.19 -14.36
CA VAL A 74 3.80 -2.27 -14.36
C VAL A 74 3.32 -0.95 -14.96
N LEU A 75 3.37 0.13 -14.17
CA LEU A 75 2.89 1.44 -14.61
C LEU A 75 3.88 2.07 -15.60
N PRO A 76 3.39 2.88 -16.57
CA PRO A 76 4.26 3.71 -17.40
C PRO A 76 5.11 4.64 -16.53
N ARG A 77 6.38 4.85 -16.92
CA ARG A 77 7.23 5.83 -16.23
C ARG A 77 6.68 7.23 -16.42
N LYS A 78 6.61 7.99 -15.33
CA LYS A 78 6.11 9.36 -15.32
C LYS A 78 7.01 10.30 -16.14
N ASP A 79 8.32 10.17 -16.03
CA ASP A 79 9.29 10.93 -16.81
C ASP A 79 10.31 9.98 -17.48
N THR A 80 10.20 9.84 -18.80
CA THR A 80 11.08 8.99 -19.59
C THR A 80 12.49 9.59 -19.81
N ARG A 81 12.67 10.89 -19.53
CA ARG A 81 13.96 11.59 -19.67
C ARG A 81 14.87 11.41 -18.46
N LYS A 82 14.29 11.01 -17.31
CA LYS A 82 15.03 10.70 -16.09
C LYS A 82 14.90 9.21 -15.81
N PRO A 83 15.90 8.59 -15.16
CA PRO A 83 15.75 7.23 -14.67
C PRO A 83 14.73 7.23 -13.53
N SER A 84 13.44 7.34 -13.87
CA SER A 84 12.36 7.19 -12.90
C SER A 84 12.33 5.75 -12.39
N ARG A 85 11.92 5.60 -11.15
CA ARG A 85 11.79 4.28 -10.53
C ARG A 85 10.64 3.52 -11.16
N LYS A 86 10.78 2.19 -11.17
CA LYS A 86 9.72 1.29 -11.59
C LYS A 86 8.63 1.28 -10.52
N VAL A 87 7.39 1.49 -10.93
CA VAL A 87 6.21 1.37 -10.07
C VAL A 87 5.37 0.19 -10.53
N ILE A 88 5.06 -0.70 -9.60
CA ILE A 88 4.19 -1.85 -9.82
C ILE A 88 2.92 -1.63 -9.02
N LEU A 89 1.78 -1.65 -9.71
CA LEU A 89 0.47 -1.63 -9.08
C LEU A 89 -0.02 -3.06 -8.88
N HIS A 90 -0.21 -3.43 -7.63
CA HIS A 90 -0.92 -4.64 -7.22
C HIS A 90 -2.35 -4.24 -6.83
N GLN A 91 -3.34 -4.93 -7.40
CA GLN A 91 -4.76 -4.72 -7.11
C GLN A 91 -5.39 -6.04 -6.69
N TRP A 92 -6.02 -6.07 -5.54
CA TRP A 92 -6.81 -7.21 -5.08
C TRP A 92 -8.29 -6.86 -5.15
N LEU A 93 -9.03 -7.69 -5.83
CA LEU A 93 -10.40 -7.48 -6.31
C LEU A 93 -11.29 -8.66 -5.93
N GLY A 94 -12.60 -8.55 -6.23
CA GLY A 94 -13.54 -9.64 -6.00
C GLY A 94 -14.04 -9.73 -4.57
N SER A 95 -13.83 -8.70 -3.74
CA SER A 95 -14.45 -8.66 -2.41
C SER A 95 -15.98 -8.66 -2.50
N PRO A 96 -16.68 -9.47 -1.69
CA PRO A 96 -18.14 -9.43 -1.62
C PRO A 96 -18.73 -8.08 -1.24
N SER A 97 -17.95 -7.24 -0.54
CA SER A 97 -18.35 -5.89 -0.17
C SER A 97 -18.10 -4.84 -1.26
N GLY A 98 -17.42 -5.21 -2.35
CA GLY A 98 -16.93 -4.28 -3.36
C GLY A 98 -15.66 -3.53 -2.96
N ALA A 99 -15.07 -3.85 -1.81
CA ALA A 99 -13.81 -3.25 -1.39
C ALA A 99 -12.65 -3.71 -2.29
N GLU A 100 -11.80 -2.78 -2.70
CA GLU A 100 -10.57 -3.05 -3.42
C GLU A 100 -9.39 -2.71 -2.52
N VAL A 101 -8.32 -3.50 -2.62
CA VAL A 101 -7.03 -3.19 -1.99
C VAL A 101 -6.00 -2.92 -3.07
N ARG A 102 -5.24 -1.83 -2.94
CA ARG A 102 -4.16 -1.46 -3.86
C ARG A 102 -2.85 -1.30 -3.12
N LEU A 103 -1.77 -1.76 -3.74
CA LEU A 103 -0.40 -1.45 -3.33
C LEU A 103 0.37 -0.92 -4.54
N TYR A 104 0.86 0.29 -4.43
CA TYR A 104 1.82 0.86 -5.38
C TYR A 104 3.23 0.62 -4.82
N GLU A 105 3.89 -0.38 -5.36
CA GLU A 105 5.27 -0.74 -5.02
C GLU A 105 6.24 0.12 -5.84
N VAL A 106 6.88 1.10 -5.19
CA VAL A 106 7.89 1.94 -5.83
C VAL A 106 9.27 1.33 -5.61
N ARG A 107 9.77 0.59 -6.59
CA ARG A 107 11.06 -0.13 -6.48
C ARG A 107 12.24 0.82 -6.36
N GLY A 108 13.01 0.69 -5.27
CA GLY A 108 14.11 1.58 -4.93
C GLY A 108 13.65 2.93 -4.36
N GLY A 109 12.35 3.14 -4.19
CA GLY A 109 11.80 4.33 -3.54
C GLY A 109 12.16 4.41 -2.07
N LYS A 110 12.51 5.61 -1.60
CA LYS A 110 12.79 5.91 -0.20
C LYS A 110 11.52 6.36 0.52
N HIS A 111 11.64 6.85 1.74
CA HIS A 111 10.52 7.42 2.50
C HIS A 111 10.07 8.75 1.89
N SER A 112 9.01 8.74 1.08
CA SER A 112 8.52 9.93 0.38
C SER A 112 7.10 9.73 -0.19
N TRP A 113 6.54 10.80 -0.77
CA TRP A 113 5.30 10.76 -1.56
C TRP A 113 5.48 10.24 -2.99
N HIS A 114 6.71 9.96 -3.41
CA HIS A 114 7.06 9.40 -4.72
C HIS A 114 6.59 10.22 -5.94
N LEU A 115 6.45 11.53 -5.80
CA LEU A 115 5.88 12.42 -6.84
C LEU A 115 6.71 12.46 -8.14
N ALA A 116 7.98 12.07 -8.07
CA ALA A 116 8.84 11.92 -9.26
C ALA A 116 8.53 10.65 -10.08
N ASP A 117 7.94 9.64 -9.45
CA ASP A 117 7.68 8.33 -10.03
C ASP A 117 6.21 8.07 -10.32
N LEU A 118 5.30 8.71 -9.55
CA LEU A 118 3.86 8.51 -9.57
C LEU A 118 3.14 9.82 -9.22
N ASP A 119 2.00 10.09 -9.84
CA ASP A 119 1.09 11.17 -9.41
C ASP A 119 0.25 10.69 -8.22
N THR A 120 0.93 10.51 -7.07
CA THR A 120 0.35 9.90 -5.86
C THR A 120 -0.94 10.58 -5.41
N CYS A 121 -0.97 11.92 -5.44
CA CYS A 121 -2.18 12.66 -5.03
C CYS A 121 -3.36 12.39 -5.97
N GLU A 122 -3.11 12.34 -7.27
CA GLU A 122 -4.14 12.04 -8.28
C GLU A 122 -4.66 10.62 -8.12
N GLU A 123 -3.77 9.65 -7.90
CA GLU A 123 -4.15 8.25 -7.69
C GLU A 123 -5.00 8.08 -6.41
N ILE A 124 -4.66 8.78 -5.33
CA ILE A 124 -5.47 8.80 -4.10
C ILE A 124 -6.85 9.37 -4.36
N LEU A 125 -6.94 10.51 -5.07
CA LEU A 125 -8.24 11.13 -5.39
C LEU A 125 -9.10 10.20 -6.24
N LYS A 126 -8.55 9.63 -7.31
CA LYS A 126 -9.24 8.63 -8.16
C LYS A 126 -9.71 7.42 -7.36
N PHE A 127 -8.90 6.97 -6.40
CA PHE A 127 -9.28 5.86 -5.54
C PHE A 127 -10.47 6.22 -4.66
N PHE A 128 -10.45 7.38 -4.01
CA PHE A 128 -11.56 7.82 -3.17
C PHE A 128 -12.84 8.07 -3.97
N GLU A 129 -12.75 8.66 -5.16
CA GLU A 129 -13.91 8.95 -6.03
C GLU A 129 -14.74 7.70 -6.34
N GLN A 130 -14.12 6.52 -6.40
CA GLN A 130 -14.82 5.25 -6.63
C GLN A 130 -15.78 4.89 -5.49
N TYR A 131 -15.56 5.44 -4.29
CA TYR A 131 -16.32 5.14 -3.07
C TYR A 131 -17.14 6.33 -2.56
N LEU A 132 -17.14 7.43 -3.28
CA LEU A 132 -18.04 8.55 -3.02
C LEU A 132 -19.41 8.23 -3.64
N LYS A 133 -20.43 8.28 -2.82
CA LYS A 133 -21.81 8.09 -3.27
C LYS A 133 -22.61 9.34 -3.04
#